data_8003da533a54cf5a1bc230abb9681ae1
#
_entry.id   8003da533a54cf5a1bc230abb9681ae1
#
_cell.length_a   1.000
_cell.length_b   1.000
_cell.length_c   1.000
_cell.angle_alpha   90.00
_cell.angle_beta   90.00
_cell.angle_gamma   90.00
#
_symmetry.space_group_name_H-M   'P 1'
#
loop_
_entity.id
_entity.type
_entity.pdbx_description
1 polymer ?
#
loop_
_entity_poly.entity_id
_entity_poly.type
_entity_poly.pdbx_seq_one_letter_code
_entity_poly.pdbx_strand_id
1 'polypeptide(L)'
;MNEAKIYTAIGLMSGTSMDGIDAALIRTDGQNVIEFGPSLTVPYEETFKNALRRVLGPAGRAAPGAQDVDRQLTLLHADAVQLLLTRAGLEKADIDIIGFHGHTVHHDPKNAVTVQLGDGRLLADWLGIAVACDFRSRDVAAGGEGAPLVPVFHAALVRAHANVPKPAAVLNIGGVANVTWVGEGEDEILAFDTGPGNAPLNDWMRAHIGQDMDRGGEVAAKGQVDQAIIEQQLAHPYFDRKPPKSIDRQELCQGCAKGLSLEDGAATLSALVAYAAVRGAEHFPAPVKTWIVTGGGRHNPEIMNTLREAVKVNVSSADGLGWDGDAMEAQAFAYLAVRAERCLPISFPTTTGVPEPMSGGHVYHPR
;
A
#
# COMPACT_ATOMS: atom_id res chain seq x y z
N MET A 1 -13.34 29.97 -14.85
CA MET A 1 -13.33 28.69 -14.11
C MET A 1 -12.63 28.99 -12.79
N ASN A 2 -13.28 28.78 -11.64
CA ASN A 2 -12.59 28.93 -10.35
C ASN A 2 -11.47 27.86 -10.30
N GLU A 3 -10.23 28.30 -10.15
CA GLU A 3 -9.12 27.39 -9.89
C GLU A 3 -9.44 26.55 -8.64
N ALA A 4 -9.27 25.23 -8.74
CA ALA A 4 -9.51 24.36 -7.61
C ALA A 4 -8.51 24.69 -6.48
N LYS A 5 -8.99 24.75 -5.22
CA LYS A 5 -8.11 24.97 -4.07
C LYS A 5 -7.02 23.89 -4.05
N ILE A 6 -5.76 24.29 -3.95
CA ILE A 6 -4.64 23.42 -3.68
C ILE A 6 -4.47 23.32 -2.17
N TYR A 7 -4.42 22.09 -1.66
CA TYR A 7 -4.22 21.78 -0.26
C TYR A 7 -2.77 21.37 -0.01
N THR A 8 -2.20 21.84 1.09
CA THR A 8 -0.98 21.27 1.66
C THR A 8 -1.40 20.17 2.64
N ALA A 9 -1.13 18.92 2.28
CA ALA A 9 -1.65 17.77 3.00
C ALA A 9 -0.52 16.85 3.49
N ILE A 10 -0.65 16.34 4.70
CA ILE A 10 0.22 15.30 5.26
C ILE A 10 -0.53 13.97 5.25
N GLY A 11 0.12 12.91 4.81
CA GLY A 11 -0.39 11.55 4.95
C GLY A 11 0.42 10.75 5.95
N LEU A 12 -0.28 9.91 6.69
CA LEU A 12 0.26 9.06 7.74
C LEU A 12 -0.15 7.62 7.49
N MET A 13 0.83 6.74 7.39
CA MET A 13 0.63 5.30 7.20
C MET A 13 1.36 4.49 8.25
N SER A 14 0.69 3.46 8.78
CA SER A 14 1.28 2.42 9.60
C SER A 14 0.85 1.07 9.02
N GLY A 15 1.79 0.40 8.38
CA GLY A 15 1.56 -0.87 7.69
C GLY A 15 1.53 -2.08 8.63
N THR A 16 0.98 -3.19 8.14
CA THR A 16 0.90 -4.48 8.89
C THR A 16 2.26 -5.12 9.17
N SER A 17 3.33 -4.63 8.55
CA SER A 17 4.72 -4.99 8.90
C SER A 17 5.12 -4.53 10.31
N MET A 18 4.43 -3.51 10.84
CA MET A 18 4.70 -2.90 12.16
C MET A 18 6.11 -2.30 12.27
N ASP A 19 6.71 -1.86 11.17
CA ASP A 19 8.06 -1.30 11.17
C ASP A 19 8.08 0.10 11.78
N GLY A 20 7.04 0.90 11.50
CA GLY A 20 6.97 2.27 11.97
C GLY A 20 5.78 3.04 11.38
N ILE A 21 5.92 4.35 11.41
CA ILE A 21 5.00 5.33 10.86
C ILE A 21 5.69 6.02 9.69
N ASP A 22 5.09 5.92 8.52
CA ASP A 22 5.47 6.71 7.36
C ASP A 22 4.64 7.99 7.34
N ALA A 23 5.31 9.12 7.20
CA ALA A 23 4.70 10.43 7.07
C ALA A 23 5.23 11.13 5.83
N ALA A 24 4.35 11.70 5.02
CA ALA A 24 4.74 12.41 3.80
C ALA A 24 3.86 13.62 3.56
N LEU A 25 4.45 14.66 2.99
CA LEU A 25 3.78 15.89 2.61
C LEU A 25 3.62 15.97 1.10
N ILE A 26 2.44 16.38 0.64
CA ILE A 26 2.18 16.73 -0.75
C ILE A 26 1.34 18.00 -0.85
N ARG A 27 1.38 18.63 -2.03
CA ARG A 27 0.41 19.63 -2.43
C ARG A 27 -0.48 19.07 -3.53
N THR A 28 -1.78 19.13 -3.34
CA THR A 28 -2.74 18.51 -4.26
C THR A 28 -4.10 19.23 -4.23
N ASP A 29 -4.80 19.16 -5.35
CA ASP A 29 -6.21 19.55 -5.41
C ASP A 29 -7.17 18.36 -5.24
N GLY A 30 -6.63 17.14 -4.94
CA GLY A 30 -7.38 15.89 -4.86
C GLY A 30 -7.70 15.24 -6.23
N GLN A 31 -7.26 15.84 -7.32
CA GLN A 31 -7.27 15.26 -8.67
C GLN A 31 -5.86 15.15 -9.23
N ASN A 32 -5.03 16.16 -9.01
CA ASN A 32 -3.65 16.22 -9.43
C ASN A 32 -2.72 16.34 -8.23
N VAL A 33 -1.55 15.74 -8.31
CA VAL A 33 -0.46 16.01 -7.38
C VAL A 33 0.38 17.14 -7.98
N ILE A 34 0.44 18.27 -7.27
CA ILE A 34 1.11 19.47 -7.75
C ILE A 34 2.58 19.45 -7.36
N GLU A 35 2.86 18.96 -6.13
CA GLU A 35 4.21 18.95 -5.58
C GLU A 35 4.35 17.85 -4.53
N PHE A 36 5.52 17.21 -4.50
CA PHE A 36 5.94 16.30 -3.44
C PHE A 36 6.84 17.06 -2.47
N GLY A 37 6.47 17.04 -1.21
CA GLY A 37 7.29 17.54 -0.12
C GLY A 37 8.14 16.44 0.53
N PRO A 38 8.76 16.73 1.69
CA PRO A 38 9.55 15.75 2.41
C PRO A 38 8.70 14.59 2.95
N SER A 39 9.37 13.47 3.14
CA SER A 39 8.87 12.28 3.79
C SER A 39 9.81 11.83 4.91
N LEU A 40 9.31 11.01 5.83
CA LEU A 40 10.11 10.34 6.85
C LEU A 40 9.42 9.07 7.34
N THR A 41 10.21 8.16 7.89
CA THR A 41 9.73 6.99 8.64
C THR A 41 10.20 7.09 10.08
N VAL A 42 9.28 6.93 11.03
CA VAL A 42 9.57 6.86 12.47
C VAL A 42 9.38 5.42 12.91
N PRO A 43 10.45 4.68 13.26
CA PRO A 43 10.34 3.29 13.65
C PRO A 43 9.61 3.14 14.99
N TYR A 44 8.83 2.06 15.13
CA TYR A 44 8.23 1.71 16.40
C TYR A 44 9.24 1.06 17.34
N GLU A 45 9.19 1.46 18.61
CA GLU A 45 9.86 0.76 19.69
C GLU A 45 9.33 -0.67 19.85
N GLU A 46 10.20 -1.63 20.18
CA GLU A 46 9.79 -3.04 20.31
C GLU A 46 8.71 -3.27 21.39
N THR A 47 8.74 -2.47 22.42
CA THR A 47 7.69 -2.46 23.47
C THR A 47 6.31 -2.14 22.91
N PHE A 48 6.24 -1.13 22.02
CA PHE A 48 5.00 -0.76 21.35
C PHE A 48 4.56 -1.80 20.30
N LYS A 49 5.50 -2.35 19.51
CA LYS A 49 5.21 -3.47 18.59
C LYS A 49 4.57 -4.64 19.31
N ASN A 50 5.10 -4.98 20.49
CA ASN A 50 4.55 -6.06 21.31
C ASN A 50 3.16 -5.73 21.87
N ALA A 51 2.87 -4.48 22.20
CA ALA A 51 1.54 -4.05 22.60
C ALA A 51 0.55 -4.13 21.42
N LEU A 52 0.97 -3.68 20.24
CA LEU A 52 0.17 -3.70 19.02
C LEU A 52 -0.16 -5.14 18.58
N ARG A 53 0.81 -6.07 18.62
CA ARG A 53 0.58 -7.50 18.32
C ARG A 53 -0.51 -8.14 19.17
N ARG A 54 -0.67 -7.73 20.44
CA ARG A 54 -1.69 -8.29 21.36
C ARG A 54 -3.12 -7.89 21.02
N VAL A 55 -3.30 -6.81 20.27
CA VAL A 55 -4.62 -6.29 19.89
C VAL A 55 -5.00 -6.59 18.44
N LEU A 56 -4.15 -7.36 17.72
CA LEU A 56 -4.48 -7.84 16.38
C LEU A 56 -5.58 -8.91 16.44
N GLY A 57 -6.40 -8.96 15.40
CA GLY A 57 -7.40 -10.01 15.20
C GLY A 57 -8.85 -9.55 15.44
N PRO A 58 -9.79 -10.49 15.45
CA PRO A 58 -11.24 -10.23 15.43
C PRO A 58 -11.77 -9.41 16.60
N ALA A 59 -11.10 -9.44 17.76
CA ALA A 59 -11.50 -8.62 18.91
C ALA A 59 -11.33 -7.11 18.63
N GLY A 60 -10.38 -6.73 17.76
CA GLY A 60 -10.19 -5.36 17.31
C GLY A 60 -10.12 -4.36 18.47
N ARG A 61 -10.95 -3.33 18.45
CA ARG A 61 -11.04 -2.30 19.51
C ARG A 61 -11.54 -2.85 20.85
N ALA A 62 -12.16 -4.03 20.88
CA ALA A 62 -12.61 -4.69 22.12
C ALA A 62 -11.52 -5.55 22.78
N ALA A 63 -10.36 -5.71 22.17
CA ALA A 63 -9.24 -6.45 22.76
C ALA A 63 -8.77 -5.77 24.07
N PRO A 64 -8.37 -6.56 25.08
CA PRO A 64 -7.81 -5.99 26.31
C PRO A 64 -6.59 -5.09 26.02
N GLY A 65 -6.64 -3.83 26.50
CA GLY A 65 -5.59 -2.83 26.27
C GLY A 65 -5.65 -2.11 24.92
N ALA A 66 -6.63 -2.41 24.05
CA ALA A 66 -6.75 -1.77 22.74
C ALA A 66 -6.92 -0.25 22.85
N GLN A 67 -7.61 0.25 23.85
CA GLN A 67 -7.80 1.68 24.05
C GLN A 67 -6.47 2.41 24.35
N ASP A 68 -5.61 1.80 25.17
CA ASP A 68 -4.30 2.37 25.48
C ASP A 68 -3.38 2.36 24.23
N VAL A 69 -3.40 1.24 23.48
CA VAL A 69 -2.66 1.11 22.23
C VAL A 69 -3.14 2.11 21.18
N ASP A 70 -4.45 2.29 21.04
CA ASP A 70 -5.08 3.25 20.14
C ASP A 70 -4.63 4.70 20.43
N ARG A 71 -4.70 5.07 21.72
CA ARG A 71 -4.23 6.38 22.17
C ARG A 71 -2.73 6.56 21.95
N GLN A 72 -1.91 5.57 22.32
CA GLN A 72 -0.46 5.65 22.13
C GLN A 72 -0.09 5.72 20.65
N LEU A 73 -0.73 4.91 19.80
CA LEU A 73 -0.58 4.96 18.34
C LEU A 73 -0.85 6.37 17.83
N THR A 74 -1.97 6.97 18.25
CA THR A 74 -2.38 8.32 17.82
C THR A 74 -1.33 9.37 18.20
N LEU A 75 -0.79 9.32 19.41
CA LEU A 75 0.23 10.26 19.86
C LEU A 75 1.57 10.08 19.13
N LEU A 76 1.97 8.84 18.85
CA LEU A 76 3.16 8.59 18.02
C LEU A 76 3.01 9.16 16.60
N HIS A 77 1.80 9.11 16.02
CA HIS A 77 1.54 9.77 14.75
C HIS A 77 1.58 11.29 14.85
N ALA A 78 1.11 11.86 15.97
CA ALA A 78 1.24 13.31 16.22
C ALA A 78 2.72 13.73 16.29
N ASP A 79 3.57 12.94 16.94
CA ASP A 79 5.01 13.18 16.99
C ASP A 79 5.66 13.10 15.60
N ALA A 80 5.25 12.13 14.78
CA ALA A 80 5.71 12.00 13.40
C ALA A 80 5.33 13.25 12.56
N VAL A 81 4.13 13.80 12.73
CA VAL A 81 3.73 15.06 12.09
C VAL A 81 4.64 16.21 12.52
N GLN A 82 4.90 16.38 13.82
CA GLN A 82 5.76 17.45 14.31
C GLN A 82 7.20 17.34 13.76
N LEU A 83 7.72 16.11 13.69
CA LEU A 83 9.02 15.86 13.10
C LEU A 83 9.06 16.21 11.61
N LEU A 84 8.00 15.84 10.87
CA LEU A 84 7.88 16.17 9.44
C LEU A 84 7.79 17.68 9.21
N LEU A 85 7.01 18.40 10.02
CA LEU A 85 6.90 19.86 9.96
C LEU A 85 8.27 20.52 10.21
N THR A 86 8.99 20.08 11.25
CA THR A 86 10.35 20.56 11.53
C THR A 86 11.28 20.33 10.34
N ARG A 87 11.24 19.15 9.73
CA ARG A 87 12.04 18.80 8.55
C ARG A 87 11.67 19.63 7.32
N ALA A 88 10.38 19.97 7.17
CA ALA A 88 9.88 20.79 6.08
C ALA A 88 10.11 22.30 6.27
N GLY A 89 10.43 22.72 7.49
CA GLY A 89 10.47 24.15 7.84
C GLY A 89 9.09 24.83 7.81
N LEU A 90 8.04 24.06 8.13
CA LEU A 90 6.64 24.47 8.10
C LEU A 90 6.07 24.55 9.52
N GLU A 91 5.05 25.37 9.68
CA GLU A 91 4.23 25.44 10.89
C GLU A 91 2.90 24.68 10.71
N LYS A 92 2.22 24.38 11.82
CA LYS A 92 0.90 23.70 11.77
C LYS A 92 -0.12 24.46 10.92
N ALA A 93 -0.04 25.78 10.92
CA ALA A 93 -0.95 26.64 10.15
C ALA A 93 -0.76 26.56 8.62
N ASP A 94 0.36 26.00 8.16
CA ASP A 94 0.64 25.78 6.73
C ASP A 94 -0.02 24.52 6.20
N ILE A 95 -0.58 23.66 7.08
CA ILE A 95 -1.18 22.39 6.72
C ILE A 95 -2.71 22.50 6.73
N ASP A 96 -3.32 22.20 5.61
CA ASP A 96 -4.78 22.23 5.48
C ASP A 96 -5.44 20.97 6.06
N ILE A 97 -4.83 19.77 5.87
CA ILE A 97 -5.44 18.50 6.27
C ILE A 97 -4.40 17.40 6.44
N ILE A 98 -4.71 16.46 7.34
CA ILE A 98 -3.93 15.24 7.55
C ILE A 98 -4.76 14.01 7.14
N GLY A 99 -4.20 13.11 6.35
CA GLY A 99 -4.75 11.78 6.07
C GLY A 99 -4.18 10.75 7.04
N PHE A 100 -4.99 10.27 7.94
CA PHE A 100 -4.59 9.35 8.99
C PHE A 100 -5.18 7.97 8.72
N HIS A 101 -4.37 7.06 8.14
CA HIS A 101 -4.78 5.67 7.91
C HIS A 101 -5.00 4.93 9.24
N GLY A 102 -4.18 5.22 10.24
CA GLY A 102 -4.10 4.42 11.45
C GLY A 102 -3.41 3.07 11.19
N HIS A 103 -3.69 2.06 12.04
CA HIS A 103 -3.15 0.71 11.90
C HIS A 103 -4.26 -0.33 11.81
N THR A 104 -4.28 -1.12 10.73
CA THR A 104 -5.28 -2.17 10.54
C THR A 104 -5.02 -3.34 11.48
N VAL A 105 -5.95 -3.59 12.40
CA VAL A 105 -5.88 -4.70 13.38
C VAL A 105 -6.78 -5.87 12.99
N HIS A 106 -7.82 -5.62 12.21
CA HIS A 106 -8.71 -6.64 11.67
C HIS A 106 -9.33 -6.20 10.35
N HIS A 107 -9.40 -7.10 9.39
CA HIS A 107 -9.99 -6.84 8.08
C HIS A 107 -10.67 -8.10 7.57
N ASP A 108 -12.00 -8.08 7.53
CA ASP A 108 -12.86 -9.18 7.08
C ASP A 108 -14.05 -8.60 6.29
N PRO A 109 -13.81 -8.17 5.05
CA PRO A 109 -14.85 -7.53 4.23
C PRO A 109 -16.02 -8.47 3.93
N LYS A 110 -15.82 -9.79 3.91
CA LYS A 110 -16.91 -10.77 3.72
C LYS A 110 -17.96 -10.70 4.83
N ASN A 111 -17.55 -10.33 6.03
CA ASN A 111 -18.42 -10.11 7.18
C ASN A 111 -18.71 -8.62 7.42
N ALA A 112 -18.41 -7.75 6.47
CA ALA A 112 -18.57 -6.30 6.53
C ALA A 112 -17.81 -5.66 7.72
N VAL A 113 -16.62 -6.19 8.04
CA VAL A 113 -15.80 -5.72 9.18
C VAL A 113 -14.44 -5.25 8.70
N THR A 114 -14.06 -4.06 9.11
CA THR A 114 -12.69 -3.56 9.03
C THR A 114 -12.42 -2.67 10.25
N VAL A 115 -11.27 -2.85 10.88
CA VAL A 115 -10.91 -2.12 12.11
C VAL A 115 -9.50 -1.57 11.98
N GLN A 116 -9.41 -0.25 11.94
CA GLN A 116 -8.16 0.48 12.08
C GLN A 116 -8.11 1.13 13.46
N LEU A 117 -7.01 0.97 14.18
CA LEU A 117 -6.69 1.77 15.36
C LEU A 117 -6.16 3.15 14.91
N GLY A 118 -6.42 4.14 15.71
CA GLY A 118 -6.11 5.55 15.48
C GLY A 118 -7.35 6.41 15.74
N ASP A 119 -7.23 7.37 16.64
CA ASP A 119 -8.29 8.31 17.00
C ASP A 119 -8.09 9.62 16.25
N GLY A 120 -8.80 9.75 15.09
CA GLY A 120 -8.72 10.96 14.26
C GLY A 120 -9.23 12.21 14.96
N ARG A 121 -10.18 12.10 15.89
CA ARG A 121 -10.67 13.23 16.69
C ARG A 121 -9.56 13.71 17.63
N LEU A 122 -8.95 12.79 18.38
CA LEU A 122 -7.83 13.12 19.27
C LEU A 122 -6.68 13.76 18.51
N LEU A 123 -6.33 13.22 17.33
CA LEU A 123 -5.24 13.75 16.52
C LEU A 123 -5.55 15.19 16.02
N ALA A 124 -6.79 15.43 15.56
CA ALA A 124 -7.21 16.75 15.11
C ALA A 124 -7.16 17.79 16.24
N ASP A 125 -7.73 17.47 17.41
CA ASP A 125 -7.75 18.38 18.57
C ASP A 125 -6.33 18.60 19.13
N TRP A 126 -5.43 17.58 19.08
CA TRP A 126 -4.05 17.69 19.57
C TRP A 126 -3.16 18.54 18.67
N LEU A 127 -3.31 18.41 17.38
CA LEU A 127 -2.48 19.15 16.40
C LEU A 127 -3.08 20.51 16.04
N GLY A 128 -4.40 20.71 16.18
CA GLY A 128 -5.10 21.88 15.68
C GLY A 128 -5.23 21.90 14.16
N ILE A 129 -5.20 20.72 13.50
CA ILE A 129 -5.26 20.54 12.05
C ILE A 129 -6.42 19.60 11.73
N ALA A 130 -7.13 19.81 10.61
CA ALA A 130 -8.16 18.88 10.16
C ALA A 130 -7.56 17.48 9.86
N VAL A 131 -8.27 16.40 10.25
CA VAL A 131 -7.83 15.01 10.06
C VAL A 131 -8.90 14.20 9.37
N ALA A 132 -8.58 13.62 8.22
CA ALA A 132 -9.37 12.59 7.57
C ALA A 132 -8.85 11.22 8.00
N CYS A 133 -9.74 10.36 8.44
CA CYS A 133 -9.42 8.98 8.84
C CYS A 133 -10.60 8.04 8.51
N ASP A 134 -10.50 6.75 8.87
CA ASP A 134 -11.55 5.77 8.60
C ASP A 134 -11.93 5.67 7.11
N PHE A 135 -10.93 5.51 6.26
CA PHE A 135 -11.13 5.49 4.80
C PHE A 135 -11.82 4.22 4.29
N ARG A 136 -11.84 3.13 5.06
CA ARG A 136 -12.24 1.78 4.61
C ARG A 136 -13.66 1.39 4.99
N SER A 137 -14.17 1.86 6.14
CA SER A 137 -15.42 1.36 6.71
C SER A 137 -16.63 1.57 5.79
N ARG A 138 -16.70 2.71 5.10
CA ARG A 138 -17.80 3.02 4.18
C ARG A 138 -17.81 2.11 2.95
N ASP A 139 -16.65 1.82 2.41
CA ASP A 139 -16.45 0.90 1.27
C ASP A 139 -16.89 -0.52 1.65
N VAL A 140 -16.37 -1.05 2.78
CA VAL A 140 -16.71 -2.37 3.29
C VAL A 140 -18.22 -2.48 3.61
N ALA A 141 -18.82 -1.45 4.20
CA ALA A 141 -20.26 -1.42 4.48
C ALA A 141 -21.13 -1.43 3.20
N ALA A 142 -20.59 -0.93 2.08
CA ALA A 142 -21.23 -0.97 0.78
C ALA A 142 -20.99 -2.28 0.00
N GLY A 143 -20.32 -3.26 0.60
CA GLY A 143 -19.99 -4.55 0.00
C GLY A 143 -18.69 -4.58 -0.80
N GLY A 144 -17.86 -3.54 -0.69
CA GLY A 144 -16.52 -3.52 -1.27
C GLY A 144 -15.50 -4.25 -0.39
N GLU A 145 -14.35 -4.53 -0.97
CA GLU A 145 -13.21 -5.19 -0.29
C GLU A 145 -12.47 -4.25 0.68
N GLY A 146 -12.76 -2.93 0.69
CA GLY A 146 -12.08 -1.96 1.55
C GLY A 146 -10.60 -1.71 1.23
N ALA A 147 -10.07 -2.44 0.27
CA ALA A 147 -8.69 -2.36 -0.23
C ALA A 147 -8.63 -2.90 -1.66
N PRO A 148 -7.69 -2.42 -2.50
CA PRO A 148 -6.78 -1.30 -2.27
C PRO A 148 -7.46 0.08 -2.47
N LEU A 149 -7.07 1.10 -1.70
CA LEU A 149 -7.56 2.49 -1.87
C LEU A 149 -6.54 3.41 -2.57
N VAL A 150 -5.28 2.99 -2.63
CA VAL A 150 -4.19 3.73 -3.30
C VAL A 150 -4.33 3.85 -4.83
N PRO A 151 -5.09 2.99 -5.54
CA PRO A 151 -5.18 3.02 -7.00
C PRO A 151 -5.56 4.37 -7.61
N VAL A 152 -6.42 5.15 -6.97
CA VAL A 152 -6.79 6.48 -7.46
C VAL A 152 -5.61 7.46 -7.42
N PHE A 153 -4.70 7.30 -6.46
CA PHE A 153 -3.45 8.06 -6.39
C PHE A 153 -2.46 7.59 -7.45
N HIS A 154 -2.29 6.29 -7.63
CA HIS A 154 -1.47 5.74 -8.72
C HIS A 154 -1.94 6.27 -10.08
N ALA A 155 -3.24 6.32 -10.32
CA ALA A 155 -3.80 6.85 -11.55
C ALA A 155 -3.49 8.34 -11.73
N ALA A 156 -3.57 9.15 -10.67
CA ALA A 156 -3.19 10.56 -10.71
C ALA A 156 -1.71 10.73 -11.08
N LEU A 157 -0.81 9.93 -10.47
CA LEU A 157 0.62 9.96 -10.79
C LEU A 157 0.91 9.60 -12.24
N VAL A 158 0.36 8.48 -12.72
CA VAL A 158 0.55 7.98 -14.09
C VAL A 158 0.04 8.99 -15.11
N ARG A 159 -1.13 9.61 -14.85
CA ARG A 159 -1.75 10.58 -15.77
C ARG A 159 -0.98 11.88 -15.84
N ALA A 160 -0.45 12.35 -14.72
CA ALA A 160 0.34 13.57 -14.65
C ALA A 160 1.74 13.43 -15.27
N HIS A 161 2.29 12.22 -15.33
CA HIS A 161 3.67 12.01 -15.79
C HIS A 161 3.73 11.85 -17.31
N ALA A 162 4.19 12.92 -18.01
CA ALA A 162 4.21 12.99 -19.46
C ALA A 162 5.00 11.85 -20.15
N ASN A 163 6.03 11.33 -19.49
CA ASN A 163 6.92 10.30 -20.04
C ASN A 163 6.49 8.86 -19.69
N VAL A 164 5.34 8.67 -19.03
CA VAL A 164 4.79 7.34 -18.77
C VAL A 164 3.79 6.96 -19.86
N PRO A 165 4.15 6.03 -20.76
CA PRO A 165 3.23 5.54 -21.79
C PRO A 165 2.06 4.80 -21.14
N LYS A 166 0.83 5.10 -21.58
CA LYS A 166 -0.40 4.43 -21.14
C LYS A 166 -0.92 3.46 -22.22
N PRO A 167 -1.62 2.36 -21.85
CA PRO A 167 -1.89 1.92 -20.48
C PRO A 167 -0.62 1.57 -19.70
N ALA A 168 -0.65 1.78 -18.37
CA ALA A 168 0.47 1.49 -17.48
C ALA A 168 0.02 0.61 -16.31
N ALA A 169 0.93 -0.18 -15.74
CA ALA A 169 0.71 -0.93 -14.51
C ALA A 169 1.60 -0.37 -13.40
N VAL A 170 1.04 -0.06 -12.24
CA VAL A 170 1.78 0.24 -11.02
C VAL A 170 1.67 -1.00 -10.13
N LEU A 171 2.78 -1.69 -9.94
CA LEU A 171 2.91 -2.90 -9.13
C LEU A 171 3.52 -2.54 -7.77
N ASN A 172 2.72 -2.62 -6.72
CA ASN A 172 3.20 -2.49 -5.35
C ASN A 172 3.58 -3.86 -4.81
N ILE A 173 4.85 -4.05 -4.44
CA ILE A 173 5.38 -5.28 -3.86
C ILE A 173 5.64 -5.05 -2.37
N GLY A 174 4.59 -5.22 -1.57
CA GLY A 174 4.64 -5.31 -0.12
C GLY A 174 4.77 -6.75 0.37
N GLY A 175 4.15 -7.10 1.49
CA GLY A 175 4.03 -8.50 1.94
C GLY A 175 3.20 -9.35 0.98
N VAL A 176 2.08 -8.82 0.53
CA VAL A 176 1.29 -9.22 -0.65
C VAL A 176 1.59 -8.23 -1.75
N ALA A 177 1.56 -8.66 -3.00
CA ALA A 177 1.71 -7.78 -4.14
C ALA A 177 0.35 -7.43 -4.73
N ASN A 178 0.18 -6.16 -5.12
CA ASN A 178 -1.03 -5.67 -5.79
C ASN A 178 -0.67 -4.80 -7.00
N VAL A 179 -1.57 -4.74 -7.94
CA VAL A 179 -1.37 -3.98 -9.17
C VAL A 179 -2.50 -2.99 -9.38
N THR A 180 -2.15 -1.81 -9.89
CA THR A 180 -3.09 -0.84 -10.46
C THR A 180 -2.82 -0.72 -11.95
N TRP A 181 -3.74 -1.16 -12.77
CA TRP A 181 -3.77 -0.88 -14.20
C TRP A 181 -4.43 0.49 -14.44
N VAL A 182 -3.80 1.33 -15.24
CA VAL A 182 -4.26 2.69 -15.58
C VAL A 182 -4.33 2.81 -17.08
N GLY A 183 -5.55 3.01 -17.61
CA GLY A 183 -5.82 3.22 -19.03
C GLY A 183 -5.59 4.65 -19.50
N GLU A 184 -6.06 4.94 -20.70
CA GLU A 184 -5.96 6.28 -21.34
C GLU A 184 -7.03 7.25 -20.77
N GLY A 185 -8.22 6.72 -20.44
CA GLY A 185 -9.37 7.49 -19.94
C GLY A 185 -9.27 7.82 -18.45
N GLU A 186 -10.05 8.84 -18.02
CA GLU A 186 -10.04 9.30 -16.63
C GLU A 186 -10.59 8.25 -15.63
N ASP A 187 -11.56 7.44 -16.05
CA ASP A 187 -12.19 6.41 -15.22
C ASP A 187 -11.61 5.01 -15.45
N GLU A 188 -10.63 4.89 -16.35
CA GLU A 188 -10.02 3.60 -16.69
C GLU A 188 -8.96 3.21 -15.67
N ILE A 189 -9.41 2.63 -14.56
CA ILE A 189 -8.56 2.02 -13.54
C ILE A 189 -9.07 0.62 -13.20
N LEU A 190 -8.14 -0.29 -12.91
CA LEU A 190 -8.42 -1.62 -12.38
C LEU A 190 -7.37 -1.93 -11.33
N ALA A 191 -7.77 -2.48 -10.17
CA ALA A 191 -6.79 -2.86 -9.16
C ALA A 191 -7.18 -4.15 -8.46
N PHE A 192 -6.18 -4.95 -8.10
CA PHE A 192 -6.36 -6.21 -7.40
C PHE A 192 -5.02 -6.75 -6.90
N ASP A 193 -5.07 -7.69 -5.96
CA ASP A 193 -3.88 -8.40 -5.50
C ASP A 193 -3.41 -9.39 -6.56
N THR A 194 -2.13 -9.35 -6.90
CA THR A 194 -1.54 -10.24 -7.90
C THR A 194 -1.09 -11.57 -7.31
N GLY A 195 -0.89 -11.64 -5.99
CA GLY A 195 -0.42 -12.83 -5.31
C GLY A 195 0.62 -12.55 -4.23
N PRO A 196 1.52 -13.49 -3.93
CA PRO A 196 2.55 -13.27 -2.92
C PRO A 196 3.44 -12.10 -3.30
N GLY A 197 3.82 -11.31 -2.28
CA GLY A 197 4.88 -10.32 -2.38
C GLY A 197 6.13 -10.80 -1.63
N ASN A 198 6.73 -9.93 -0.82
CA ASN A 198 7.95 -10.24 -0.07
C ASN A 198 7.71 -11.20 1.11
N ALA A 199 6.48 -11.38 1.58
CA ALA A 199 6.23 -12.09 2.84
C ALA A 199 6.76 -13.54 2.84
N PRO A 200 6.53 -14.39 1.80
CA PRO A 200 7.08 -15.74 1.79
C PRO A 200 8.62 -15.76 1.77
N LEU A 201 9.25 -14.85 1.04
CA LEU A 201 10.70 -14.72 1.01
C LEU A 201 11.25 -14.28 2.38
N ASN A 202 10.62 -13.32 3.03
CA ASN A 202 11.02 -12.84 4.34
C ASN A 202 10.87 -13.94 5.41
N ASP A 203 9.78 -14.71 5.35
CA ASP A 203 9.57 -15.86 6.25
C ASP A 203 10.62 -16.96 6.00
N TRP A 204 11.00 -17.19 4.73
CA TRP A 204 12.07 -18.11 4.35
C TRP A 204 13.42 -17.69 4.93
N MET A 205 13.78 -16.42 4.79
CA MET A 205 15.04 -15.87 5.32
C MET A 205 15.10 -15.96 6.86
N ARG A 206 13.99 -15.63 7.54
CA ARG A 206 13.91 -15.78 9.01
C ARG A 206 14.09 -17.21 9.46
N ALA A 207 13.43 -18.15 8.79
CA ALA A 207 13.46 -19.55 9.16
C ALA A 207 14.84 -20.21 8.98
N HIS A 208 15.62 -19.78 7.97
CA HIS A 208 16.89 -20.43 7.64
C HIS A 208 18.12 -19.75 8.25
N ILE A 209 18.13 -18.42 8.29
CA ILE A 209 19.33 -17.66 8.73
C ILE A 209 19.02 -16.52 9.72
N GLY A 210 17.76 -16.42 10.20
CA GLY A 210 17.37 -15.41 11.20
C GLY A 210 17.37 -13.98 10.69
N GLN A 211 17.41 -13.74 9.37
CA GLN A 211 17.34 -12.42 8.76
C GLN A 211 15.90 -12.07 8.38
N ASP A 212 15.53 -10.79 8.51
CA ASP A 212 14.16 -10.34 8.23
C ASP A 212 13.84 -10.29 6.73
N MET A 213 14.86 -10.20 5.87
CA MET A 213 14.70 -10.12 4.41
C MET A 213 15.98 -10.53 3.69
N ASP A 214 15.88 -10.87 2.40
CA ASP A 214 17.00 -11.00 1.47
C ASP A 214 17.42 -9.60 0.97
N ARG A 215 18.39 -8.98 1.65
CA ARG A 215 18.84 -7.62 1.29
C ARG A 215 19.50 -7.61 -0.08
N GLY A 216 18.98 -6.78 -0.97
CA GLY A 216 19.50 -6.65 -2.33
C GLY A 216 19.38 -7.92 -3.18
N GLY A 217 18.60 -8.93 -2.74
CA GLY A 217 18.50 -10.21 -3.46
C GLY A 217 19.77 -11.04 -3.45
N GLU A 218 20.69 -10.80 -2.49
CA GLU A 218 22.03 -11.44 -2.47
C GLU A 218 22.00 -12.97 -2.31
N VAL A 219 20.97 -13.49 -1.64
CA VAL A 219 20.77 -14.92 -1.46
C VAL A 219 20.10 -15.50 -2.71
N ALA A 220 19.03 -14.87 -3.19
CA ALA A 220 18.32 -15.30 -4.40
C ALA A 220 19.23 -15.32 -5.64
N ALA A 221 20.15 -14.36 -5.77
CA ALA A 221 21.10 -14.28 -6.88
C ALA A 221 22.05 -15.49 -7.00
N LYS A 222 22.19 -16.29 -5.94
CA LYS A 222 23.06 -17.49 -5.93
C LYS A 222 22.30 -18.77 -6.22
N GLY A 223 20.96 -18.71 -6.19
CA GLY A 223 20.11 -19.87 -6.36
C GLY A 223 19.62 -20.07 -7.79
N GLN A 224 18.98 -21.20 -7.99
CA GLN A 224 18.27 -21.53 -9.23
C GLN A 224 16.78 -21.60 -8.99
N VAL A 225 16.00 -21.03 -9.92
CA VAL A 225 14.53 -21.03 -9.84
C VAL A 225 14.00 -22.43 -10.16
N ASP A 226 13.19 -22.97 -9.26
CA ASP A 226 12.44 -24.21 -9.51
C ASP A 226 11.14 -23.87 -10.28
N GLN A 227 11.17 -24.11 -11.58
CA GLN A 227 10.04 -23.83 -12.48
C GLN A 227 8.79 -24.67 -12.16
N ALA A 228 8.98 -25.91 -11.68
CA ALA A 228 7.85 -26.79 -11.34
C ALA A 228 7.05 -26.21 -10.15
N ILE A 229 7.74 -25.64 -9.17
CA ILE A 229 7.08 -24.93 -8.05
C ILE A 229 6.33 -23.70 -8.57
N ILE A 230 6.94 -22.90 -9.45
CA ILE A 230 6.29 -21.73 -10.05
C ILE A 230 5.00 -22.16 -10.76
N GLU A 231 5.06 -23.13 -11.66
CA GLU A 231 3.90 -23.63 -12.40
C GLU A 231 2.80 -24.15 -11.47
N GLN A 232 3.18 -24.93 -10.45
CA GLN A 232 2.25 -25.43 -9.44
C GLN A 232 1.54 -24.31 -8.69
N GLN A 233 2.29 -23.28 -8.27
CA GLN A 233 1.71 -22.15 -7.53
C GLN A 233 0.77 -21.32 -8.42
N LEU A 234 1.15 -21.06 -9.68
CA LEU A 234 0.34 -20.30 -10.62
C LEU A 234 -0.90 -21.06 -11.12
N ALA A 235 -0.97 -22.36 -10.92
CA ALA A 235 -2.17 -23.17 -11.17
C ALA A 235 -3.22 -23.05 -10.05
N HIS A 236 -2.95 -22.30 -8.97
CA HIS A 236 -3.92 -22.12 -7.89
C HIS A 236 -5.15 -21.34 -8.38
N PRO A 237 -6.40 -21.76 -8.02
CA PRO A 237 -7.65 -21.15 -8.52
C PRO A 237 -7.77 -19.65 -8.28
N TYR A 238 -7.03 -19.08 -7.34
CA TYR A 238 -6.97 -17.65 -7.10
C TYR A 238 -6.64 -16.86 -8.38
N PHE A 239 -5.70 -17.35 -9.19
CA PHE A 239 -5.25 -16.63 -10.37
C PHE A 239 -6.33 -16.51 -11.46
N ASP A 240 -7.26 -17.45 -11.51
CA ASP A 240 -8.38 -17.43 -12.46
C ASP A 240 -9.58 -16.57 -11.99
N ARG A 241 -9.59 -16.16 -10.70
CA ARG A 241 -10.64 -15.28 -10.19
C ARG A 241 -10.57 -13.92 -10.87
N LYS A 242 -11.74 -13.43 -11.30
CA LYS A 242 -11.83 -12.08 -11.91
C LYS A 242 -11.66 -11.00 -10.87
N PRO A 243 -10.97 -9.88 -11.21
CA PRO A 243 -10.94 -8.68 -10.38
C PRO A 243 -12.34 -8.02 -10.22
N PRO A 244 -12.56 -7.27 -9.13
CA PRO A 244 -11.62 -7.07 -8.03
C PRO A 244 -11.45 -8.32 -7.19
N LYS A 245 -10.24 -8.57 -6.70
CA LYS A 245 -9.91 -9.72 -5.85
C LYS A 245 -8.79 -9.36 -4.89
N SER A 246 -8.91 -9.85 -3.67
CA SER A 246 -7.91 -9.75 -2.62
C SER A 246 -7.45 -11.14 -2.17
N ILE A 247 -6.31 -11.21 -1.51
CA ILE A 247 -5.74 -12.46 -0.99
C ILE A 247 -5.12 -12.23 0.39
N ASP A 248 -5.32 -13.20 1.28
CA ASP A 248 -4.61 -13.19 2.54
C ASP A 248 -3.15 -13.61 2.35
N ARG A 249 -2.25 -13.00 3.13
CA ARG A 249 -0.81 -13.31 3.13
C ARG A 249 -0.51 -14.81 3.25
N GLN A 250 -1.37 -15.56 3.94
CA GLN A 250 -1.18 -16.98 4.22
C GLN A 250 -1.87 -17.92 3.21
N GLU A 251 -2.65 -17.40 2.26
CA GLU A 251 -3.45 -18.23 1.35
C GLU A 251 -2.58 -18.89 0.26
N LEU A 252 -1.50 -18.23 -0.18
CA LEU A 252 -0.60 -18.76 -1.20
C LEU A 252 0.80 -19.01 -0.65
N CYS A 253 1.47 -20.00 -1.25
CA CYS A 253 2.88 -20.27 -1.04
C CYS A 253 3.29 -20.72 0.37
N GLN A 254 2.36 -21.29 1.17
CA GLN A 254 2.71 -21.86 2.47
C GLN A 254 3.67 -23.04 2.28
N GLY A 255 4.97 -22.82 2.59
CA GLY A 255 5.98 -23.85 2.51
C GLY A 255 6.25 -24.39 1.10
N CYS A 256 5.90 -23.65 0.05
CA CYS A 256 6.08 -24.09 -1.34
C CYS A 256 7.54 -24.34 -1.71
N ALA A 257 8.50 -23.63 -1.08
CA ALA A 257 9.94 -23.83 -1.27
C ALA A 257 10.54 -24.91 -0.34
N LYS A 258 9.72 -25.63 0.45
CA LYS A 258 10.22 -26.64 1.40
C LYS A 258 11.00 -27.73 0.68
N GLY A 259 12.21 -27.98 1.16
CA GLY A 259 13.12 -29.00 0.59
C GLY A 259 14.16 -28.45 -0.40
N LEU A 260 14.04 -27.19 -0.80
CA LEU A 260 15.07 -26.51 -1.57
C LEU A 260 16.25 -26.07 -0.67
N SER A 261 17.38 -25.75 -1.29
CA SER A 261 18.48 -25.04 -0.62
C SER A 261 18.02 -23.63 -0.22
N LEU A 262 18.75 -22.98 0.67
CA LEU A 262 18.48 -21.58 1.05
C LEU A 262 18.38 -20.66 -0.19
N GLU A 263 19.37 -20.82 -1.07
CA GLU A 263 19.54 -19.99 -2.26
C GLU A 263 18.44 -20.29 -3.30
N ASP A 264 18.18 -21.56 -3.60
CA ASP A 264 17.17 -21.96 -4.59
C ASP A 264 15.75 -21.58 -4.11
N GLY A 265 15.49 -21.71 -2.80
CA GLY A 265 14.24 -21.25 -2.20
C GLY A 265 14.06 -19.75 -2.32
N ALA A 266 15.11 -18.96 -2.03
CA ALA A 266 15.07 -17.52 -2.18
C ALA A 266 14.89 -17.09 -3.64
N ALA A 267 15.59 -17.73 -4.59
CA ALA A 267 15.45 -17.48 -6.02
C ALA A 267 14.03 -17.80 -6.51
N THR A 268 13.49 -18.96 -6.13
CA THR A 268 12.15 -19.40 -6.53
C THR A 268 11.07 -18.47 -5.98
N LEU A 269 11.16 -18.07 -4.71
CA LEU A 269 10.20 -17.17 -4.09
C LEU A 269 10.26 -15.77 -4.69
N SER A 270 11.44 -15.26 -5.02
CA SER A 270 11.61 -13.97 -5.72
C SER A 270 11.00 -14.02 -7.13
N ALA A 271 11.24 -15.08 -7.88
CA ALA A 271 10.69 -15.27 -9.22
C ALA A 271 9.15 -15.41 -9.19
N LEU A 272 8.60 -16.08 -8.18
CA LEU A 272 7.16 -16.26 -8.03
C LEU A 272 6.42 -14.92 -7.92
N VAL A 273 6.99 -13.93 -7.23
CA VAL A 273 6.41 -12.56 -7.15
C VAL A 273 6.22 -11.96 -8.55
N ALA A 274 7.27 -12.05 -9.38
CA ALA A 274 7.23 -11.49 -10.74
C ALA A 274 6.26 -12.27 -11.64
N TYR A 275 6.30 -13.60 -11.64
CA TYR A 275 5.42 -14.43 -12.46
C TYR A 275 3.94 -14.31 -12.03
N ALA A 276 3.66 -14.15 -10.73
CA ALA A 276 2.31 -13.89 -10.24
C ALA A 276 1.78 -12.56 -10.75
N ALA A 277 2.59 -11.51 -10.80
CA ALA A 277 2.21 -10.22 -11.38
C ALA A 277 1.94 -10.34 -12.88
N VAL A 278 2.76 -11.08 -13.63
CA VAL A 278 2.56 -11.35 -15.06
C VAL A 278 1.27 -12.15 -15.31
N ARG A 279 1.01 -13.15 -14.50
CA ARG A 279 -0.24 -13.93 -14.56
C ARG A 279 -1.46 -13.04 -14.28
N GLY A 280 -1.32 -12.11 -13.34
CA GLY A 280 -2.35 -11.10 -13.05
C GLY A 280 -2.66 -10.21 -14.26
N ALA A 281 -1.68 -9.90 -15.10
CA ALA A 281 -1.86 -9.05 -16.28
C ALA A 281 -2.83 -9.63 -17.33
N GLU A 282 -3.15 -10.93 -17.27
CA GLU A 282 -4.17 -11.54 -18.14
C GLU A 282 -5.58 -10.99 -17.86
N HIS A 283 -5.80 -10.38 -16.72
CA HIS A 283 -7.04 -9.70 -16.37
C HIS A 283 -7.10 -8.22 -16.82
N PHE A 284 -6.03 -7.68 -17.38
CA PHE A 284 -6.01 -6.28 -17.81
C PHE A 284 -6.95 -6.05 -19.02
N PRO A 285 -7.68 -4.93 -19.03
CA PRO A 285 -8.53 -4.56 -20.17
C PRO A 285 -7.75 -4.40 -21.48
N ALA A 286 -6.50 -3.97 -21.39
CA ALA A 286 -5.57 -3.87 -22.53
C ALA A 286 -4.13 -4.09 -22.05
N PRO A 287 -3.24 -4.59 -22.94
CA PRO A 287 -1.82 -4.73 -22.62
C PRO A 287 -1.18 -3.41 -22.22
N VAL A 288 -0.37 -3.43 -21.17
CA VAL A 288 0.36 -2.23 -20.72
C VAL A 288 1.61 -1.98 -21.55
N LYS A 289 1.96 -0.70 -21.69
CA LYS A 289 3.17 -0.24 -22.36
C LYS A 289 4.35 -0.09 -21.39
N THR A 290 4.07 -0.02 -20.09
CA THR A 290 5.09 0.10 -19.05
C THR A 290 4.58 -0.46 -17.72
N TRP A 291 5.53 -0.99 -16.94
CA TRP A 291 5.35 -1.35 -15.54
C TRP A 291 6.15 -0.41 -14.66
N ILE A 292 5.55 0.01 -13.57
CA ILE A 292 6.18 0.85 -12.53
C ILE A 292 6.10 0.06 -11.24
N VAL A 293 7.26 -0.22 -10.64
CA VAL A 293 7.32 -1.04 -9.43
C VAL A 293 7.56 -0.15 -8.22
N THR A 294 6.73 -0.30 -7.20
CA THR A 294 6.81 0.37 -5.88
C THR A 294 6.81 -0.64 -4.75
N GLY A 295 6.86 -0.18 -3.51
CA GLY A 295 6.99 -1.04 -2.34
C GLY A 295 8.40 -1.62 -2.17
N GLY A 296 8.64 -2.31 -1.06
CA GLY A 296 9.97 -2.82 -0.70
C GLY A 296 10.58 -3.81 -1.69
N GLY A 297 9.73 -4.56 -2.43
CA GLY A 297 10.20 -5.53 -3.43
C GLY A 297 10.95 -4.93 -4.61
N ARG A 298 10.77 -3.63 -4.90
CA ARG A 298 11.54 -2.92 -5.95
C ARG A 298 13.04 -2.87 -5.69
N HIS A 299 13.45 -3.07 -4.43
CA HIS A 299 14.86 -3.12 -4.02
C HIS A 299 15.50 -4.51 -4.21
N ASN A 300 14.73 -5.51 -4.60
CA ASN A 300 15.25 -6.85 -4.91
C ASN A 300 15.52 -6.95 -6.42
N PRO A 301 16.80 -6.94 -6.87
CA PRO A 301 17.15 -7.04 -8.30
C PRO A 301 16.63 -8.30 -8.97
N GLU A 302 16.53 -9.42 -8.26
CA GLU A 302 16.07 -10.69 -8.83
C GLU A 302 14.58 -10.65 -9.19
N ILE A 303 13.75 -10.03 -8.35
CA ILE A 303 12.35 -9.76 -8.68
C ILE A 303 12.26 -8.85 -9.90
N MET A 304 13.02 -7.73 -9.90
CA MET A 304 13.00 -6.75 -10.99
C MET A 304 13.48 -7.31 -12.32
N ASN A 305 14.54 -8.14 -12.31
CA ASN A 305 15.09 -8.78 -13.51
C ASN A 305 14.11 -9.82 -14.07
N THR A 306 13.56 -10.68 -13.22
CA THR A 306 12.56 -11.67 -13.63
C THR A 306 11.33 -10.98 -14.24
N LEU A 307 10.85 -9.88 -13.65
CA LEU A 307 9.73 -9.12 -14.20
C LEU A 307 10.07 -8.54 -15.58
N ARG A 308 11.25 -7.91 -15.76
CA ARG A 308 11.69 -7.35 -17.05
C ARG A 308 11.75 -8.39 -18.16
N GLU A 309 12.29 -9.57 -17.83
CA GLU A 309 12.39 -10.68 -18.79
C GLU A 309 11.02 -11.23 -19.18
N ALA A 310 10.10 -11.30 -18.23
CA ALA A 310 8.78 -11.88 -18.44
C ALA A 310 7.83 -10.97 -19.23
N VAL A 311 7.81 -9.65 -18.93
CA VAL A 311 6.82 -8.72 -19.54
C VAL A 311 7.21 -8.15 -20.90
N LYS A 312 8.51 -8.15 -21.25
CA LYS A 312 9.06 -7.66 -22.56
C LYS A 312 8.65 -6.22 -22.92
N VAL A 313 8.30 -5.41 -21.93
CA VAL A 313 8.03 -3.97 -22.05
C VAL A 313 8.85 -3.23 -21.00
N ASN A 314 8.82 -1.88 -21.02
CA ASN A 314 9.59 -1.10 -20.06
C ASN A 314 9.15 -1.40 -18.60
N VAL A 315 10.12 -1.64 -17.71
CA VAL A 315 9.93 -1.82 -16.27
C VAL A 315 10.84 -0.84 -15.54
N SER A 316 10.23 0.12 -14.88
CA SER A 316 10.91 1.13 -14.06
C SER A 316 10.56 0.97 -12.58
N SER A 317 11.48 1.33 -11.69
CA SER A 317 11.09 1.58 -10.30
C SER A 317 10.39 2.94 -10.18
N ALA A 318 9.59 3.14 -9.15
CA ALA A 318 9.00 4.43 -8.81
C ALA A 318 10.09 5.51 -8.68
N ASP A 319 11.21 5.17 -8.03
CA ASP A 319 12.35 6.07 -7.86
C ASP A 319 12.95 6.54 -9.19
N GLY A 320 12.95 5.66 -10.21
CA GLY A 320 13.42 5.97 -11.56
C GLY A 320 12.55 7.01 -12.29
N LEU A 321 11.33 7.24 -11.82
CA LEU A 321 10.40 8.27 -12.29
C LEU A 321 10.39 9.51 -11.38
N GLY A 322 11.25 9.54 -10.36
CA GLY A 322 11.28 10.62 -9.37
C GLY A 322 10.16 10.54 -8.33
N TRP A 323 9.48 9.40 -8.23
CA TRP A 323 8.51 9.14 -7.16
C TRP A 323 9.21 8.46 -5.98
N ASP A 324 8.87 8.89 -4.77
CA ASP A 324 9.38 8.25 -3.55
C ASP A 324 8.60 6.95 -3.30
N GLY A 325 9.19 5.82 -3.69
CA GLY A 325 8.55 4.50 -3.58
C GLY A 325 8.35 4.03 -2.13
N ASP A 326 9.09 4.56 -1.17
CA ASP A 326 8.92 4.23 0.25
C ASP A 326 7.83 5.10 0.89
N ALA A 327 7.68 6.36 0.46
CA ALA A 327 6.66 7.27 0.97
C ALA A 327 5.32 7.17 0.22
N MET A 328 5.22 6.35 -0.82
CA MET A 328 4.06 6.33 -1.74
C MET A 328 2.73 6.09 -1.03
N GLU A 329 2.66 5.20 -0.07
CA GLU A 329 1.43 4.94 0.68
C GLU A 329 1.06 6.14 1.57
N ALA A 330 2.02 6.75 2.26
CA ALA A 330 1.76 7.96 3.04
C ALA A 330 1.31 9.12 2.15
N GLN A 331 1.97 9.34 1.01
CA GLN A 331 1.55 10.34 0.00
C GLN A 331 0.12 10.06 -0.50
N ALA A 332 -0.22 8.79 -0.71
CA ALA A 332 -1.57 8.39 -1.11
C ALA A 332 -2.61 8.78 -0.05
N PHE A 333 -2.34 8.56 1.26
CA PHE A 333 -3.28 8.96 2.30
C PHE A 333 -3.41 10.48 2.45
N ALA A 334 -2.36 11.27 2.17
CA ALA A 334 -2.49 12.72 2.03
C ALA A 334 -3.45 13.10 0.88
N TYR A 335 -3.29 12.46 -0.28
CA TYR A 335 -4.16 12.66 -1.43
C TYR A 335 -5.61 12.24 -1.15
N LEU A 336 -5.81 11.08 -0.50
CA LEU A 336 -7.14 10.58 -0.11
C LEU A 336 -7.82 11.50 0.91
N ALA A 337 -7.06 12.15 1.80
CA ALA A 337 -7.62 13.11 2.74
C ALA A 337 -8.25 14.32 2.02
N VAL A 338 -7.57 14.86 1.01
CA VAL A 338 -8.12 15.96 0.20
C VAL A 338 -9.33 15.48 -0.60
N ARG A 339 -9.33 14.24 -1.10
CA ARG A 339 -10.51 13.66 -1.75
C ARG A 339 -11.69 13.51 -0.79
N ALA A 340 -11.43 13.05 0.44
CA ALA A 340 -12.45 12.94 1.48
C ALA A 340 -13.05 14.31 1.82
N GLU A 341 -12.22 15.33 2.04
CA GLU A 341 -12.65 16.72 2.29
C GLU A 341 -13.49 17.29 1.15
N ARG A 342 -13.16 16.95 -0.08
CA ARG A 342 -13.87 17.38 -1.29
C ARG A 342 -15.01 16.46 -1.70
N CYS A 343 -15.32 15.43 -0.93
CA CYS A 343 -16.31 14.40 -1.27
C CYS A 343 -16.06 13.74 -2.63
N LEU A 344 -14.81 13.65 -3.08
CA LEU A 344 -14.42 12.96 -4.31
C LEU A 344 -14.32 11.44 -4.06
N PRO A 345 -14.62 10.58 -5.05
CA PRO A 345 -14.53 9.14 -4.91
C PRO A 345 -13.10 8.68 -4.59
N ILE A 346 -12.96 7.73 -3.66
CA ILE A 346 -11.69 7.07 -3.31
C ILE A 346 -11.69 5.58 -3.64
N SER A 347 -12.87 5.00 -3.88
CA SER A 347 -13.04 3.62 -4.28
C SER A 347 -14.03 3.49 -5.45
N PHE A 348 -13.86 2.42 -6.24
CA PHE A 348 -14.54 2.21 -7.51
C PHE A 348 -14.92 0.73 -7.69
N PRO A 349 -15.93 0.42 -8.52
CA PRO A 349 -16.29 -0.98 -8.82
C PRO A 349 -15.12 -1.82 -9.31
N THR A 350 -14.16 -1.20 -10.00
CA THR A 350 -12.98 -1.84 -10.58
C THR A 350 -11.78 -1.92 -9.63
N THR A 351 -11.86 -1.34 -8.43
CA THR A 351 -10.76 -1.37 -7.45
C THR A 351 -11.11 -2.18 -6.21
N THR A 352 -12.24 -1.88 -5.58
CA THR A 352 -12.68 -2.55 -4.34
C THR A 352 -13.98 -3.34 -4.50
N GLY A 353 -14.65 -3.24 -5.67
CA GLY A 353 -15.90 -3.95 -5.91
C GLY A 353 -17.16 -3.26 -5.37
N VAL A 354 -17.07 -2.01 -4.94
CA VAL A 354 -18.25 -1.21 -4.56
C VAL A 354 -19.21 -1.05 -5.75
N PRO A 355 -20.53 -0.91 -5.53
CA PRO A 355 -21.51 -0.86 -6.62
C PRO A 355 -21.35 0.38 -7.53
N GLU A 356 -20.83 1.49 -6.99
CA GLU A 356 -20.61 2.76 -7.69
C GLU A 356 -19.39 3.48 -7.10
N PRO A 357 -18.83 4.48 -7.80
CA PRO A 357 -17.73 5.28 -7.23
C PRO A 357 -18.13 5.95 -5.92
N MET A 358 -17.34 5.72 -4.86
CA MET A 358 -17.68 6.16 -3.51
C MET A 358 -16.59 7.05 -2.90
N SER A 359 -17.01 8.14 -2.28
CA SER A 359 -16.17 8.87 -1.33
C SER A 359 -16.04 8.06 -0.04
N GLY A 360 -14.93 8.22 0.65
CA GLY A 360 -14.66 7.60 1.96
C GLY A 360 -13.88 8.54 2.85
N GLY A 361 -13.61 8.08 4.05
CA GLY A 361 -13.00 8.88 5.08
C GLY A 361 -14.00 9.73 5.86
N HIS A 362 -13.69 9.95 7.13
CA HIS A 362 -14.40 10.89 8.00
C HIS A 362 -13.44 12.02 8.37
N VAL A 363 -13.87 13.28 8.14
CA VAL A 363 -13.05 14.45 8.44
C VAL A 363 -13.43 15.05 9.79
N TYR A 364 -12.45 15.16 10.67
CA TYR A 364 -12.55 15.85 11.96
C TYR A 364 -11.86 17.21 11.87
N HIS A 365 -12.60 18.29 12.10
CA HIS A 365 -12.01 19.61 12.32
C HIS A 365 -11.69 19.79 13.80
N PRO A 366 -10.57 20.45 14.16
CA PRO A 366 -10.20 20.72 15.55
C PRO A 366 -11.29 21.58 16.23
N ARG A 367 -11.46 21.38 17.55
CA ARG A 367 -12.41 22.13 18.38
C ARG A 367 -11.80 23.41 18.89
#